data_d07ebcdd56e109819f6179b66cf70230
#
_entry.id   d07ebcdd56e109819f6179b66cf70230
#
_cell.length_a   1.000
_cell.length_b   1.000
_cell.length_c   1.000
_cell.angle_alpha   90.00
_cell.angle_beta   90.00
_cell.angle_gamma   90.00
#
_symmetry.space_group_name_H-M   'P 1'
#
loop_
_entity.id
_entity.type
_entity.pdbx_description
1 polymer ?
#
loop_
_entity_poly.entity_id
_entity_poly.type
_entity_poly.pdbx_seq_one_letter_code
_entity_poly.pdbx_strand_id
1 'polypeptide(L)'
;EASAEFSHPVELAGAQSGMNAPVSLMVEHVEAVAQGGRLHLMAILRVQVRVFSDEPMEVVTGIRGVDGLMLRTETLSGCQTVARGEQDVLVRDECDLGAVLQITDTLYATAIATVQDVMGGEERATLSGNILLEVVHRSAMPSRPLVVTRHTIPFEETVSLTGDEGDSLCAGAVVKDVAVLSQEGQEEGSRTLRAEVLLGLNAQAAKQRDLCLLLDAYTTQGDCLSLEKQEVRRALAHK
;
A
#
# COMPACT_ATOMS: atom_id res chain seq x y z
N GLU A 1 -12.51 9.27 24.21
CA GLU A 1 -12.04 8.36 23.16
C GLU A 1 -12.24 6.92 23.65
N ALA A 2 -12.73 6.02 22.79
CA ALA A 2 -12.91 4.62 23.11
C ALA A 2 -12.33 3.78 21.97
N SER A 3 -11.51 2.79 22.31
CA SER A 3 -10.93 1.83 21.36
C SER A 3 -11.36 0.42 21.74
N ALA A 4 -11.51 -0.44 20.72
CA ALA A 4 -11.78 -1.86 20.91
C ALA A 4 -10.81 -2.65 20.03
N GLU A 5 -10.11 -3.58 20.64
CA GLU A 5 -9.25 -4.54 19.94
C GLU A 5 -10.08 -5.73 19.47
N PHE A 6 -9.78 -6.23 18.28
CA PHE A 6 -10.37 -7.47 17.78
C PHE A 6 -9.29 -8.35 17.16
N SER A 7 -9.54 -9.65 17.19
CA SER A 7 -8.73 -10.65 16.51
C SER A 7 -9.66 -11.65 15.82
N HIS A 8 -9.40 -11.92 14.55
CA HIS A 8 -10.19 -12.89 13.79
C HIS A 8 -9.26 -13.77 12.96
N PRO A 9 -9.20 -15.09 13.21
CA PRO A 9 -8.42 -16.01 12.40
C PRO A 9 -9.09 -16.21 11.04
N VAL A 10 -8.29 -16.20 9.97
CA VAL A 10 -8.72 -16.51 8.61
C VAL A 10 -7.97 -17.75 8.15
N GLU A 11 -8.69 -18.82 7.83
CA GLU A 11 -8.12 -20.04 7.29
C GLU A 11 -8.11 -19.98 5.76
N LEU A 12 -6.92 -20.17 5.18
CA LEU A 12 -6.72 -20.22 3.73
C LEU A 12 -6.03 -21.52 3.36
N ALA A 13 -6.66 -22.31 2.50
CA ALA A 13 -6.07 -23.56 2.01
C ALA A 13 -4.78 -23.26 1.23
N GLY A 14 -3.69 -23.94 1.59
CA GLY A 14 -2.37 -23.77 0.96
C GLY A 14 -1.51 -22.64 1.54
N ALA A 15 -2.02 -21.85 2.49
CA ALA A 15 -1.22 -20.85 3.17
C ALA A 15 -0.19 -21.50 4.11
N GLN A 16 1.05 -21.03 4.05
CA GLN A 16 2.17 -21.49 4.88
C GLN A 16 2.89 -20.31 5.51
N SER A 17 3.59 -20.57 6.61
CA SER A 17 4.43 -19.56 7.26
C SER A 17 5.52 -19.06 6.32
N GLY A 18 5.71 -17.74 6.27
CA GLY A 18 6.71 -17.08 5.40
C GLY A 18 6.19 -16.66 4.03
N MET A 19 4.94 -16.98 3.68
CA MET A 19 4.30 -16.43 2.47
C MET A 19 3.91 -14.96 2.67
N ASN A 20 3.88 -14.20 1.58
CA ASN A 20 3.41 -12.81 1.61
C ASN A 20 1.87 -12.80 1.71
N ALA A 21 1.36 -12.20 2.79
CA ALA A 21 -0.07 -12.20 3.12
C ALA A 21 -0.60 -10.77 3.36
N PRO A 22 -0.76 -9.94 2.32
CA PRO A 22 -1.37 -8.62 2.47
C PRO A 22 -2.80 -8.73 2.98
N VAL A 23 -3.10 -7.94 4.00
CA VAL A 23 -4.42 -7.84 4.63
C VAL A 23 -5.01 -6.48 4.35
N SER A 24 -6.25 -6.45 3.89
CA SER A 24 -7.03 -5.24 3.72
C SER A 24 -8.24 -5.28 4.65
N LEU A 25 -8.44 -4.22 5.39
CA LEU A 25 -9.56 -4.04 6.30
C LEU A 25 -10.42 -2.87 5.84
N MET A 26 -11.73 -3.07 5.77
CA MET A 26 -12.70 -2.04 5.45
C MET A 26 -13.84 -2.08 6.47
N VAL A 27 -14.21 -0.91 6.97
CA VAL A 27 -15.42 -0.75 7.79
C VAL A 27 -16.61 -0.62 6.86
N GLU A 28 -17.54 -1.57 6.89
CA GLU A 28 -18.74 -1.56 6.05
C GLU A 28 -19.90 -0.81 6.71
N HIS A 29 -20.03 -0.95 8.02
CA HIS A 29 -21.11 -0.36 8.77
C HIS A 29 -20.69 -0.07 10.21
N VAL A 30 -21.12 1.05 10.76
CA VAL A 30 -20.97 1.39 12.17
C VAL A 30 -22.30 1.89 12.68
N GLU A 31 -22.74 1.32 13.78
CA GLU A 31 -23.89 1.79 14.53
C GLU A 31 -23.47 2.17 15.95
N ALA A 32 -23.92 3.33 16.41
CA ALA A 32 -23.62 3.83 17.75
C ALA A 32 -24.93 4.22 18.45
N VAL A 33 -25.24 3.55 19.57
CA VAL A 33 -26.44 3.83 20.36
C VAL A 33 -26.04 4.24 21.77
N ALA A 34 -26.45 5.45 22.16
CA ALA A 34 -26.27 5.95 23.53
C ALA A 34 -27.50 5.59 24.39
N GLN A 35 -27.32 4.79 25.42
CA GLN A 35 -28.37 4.39 26.34
C GLN A 35 -27.86 4.34 27.79
N GLY A 36 -28.55 5.01 28.69
CA GLY A 36 -28.27 4.97 30.13
C GLY A 36 -26.84 5.45 30.49
N GLY A 37 -26.30 6.45 29.76
CA GLY A 37 -24.92 6.95 29.97
C GLY A 37 -23.82 6.03 29.44
N ARG A 38 -24.19 4.99 28.68
CA ARG A 38 -23.27 4.07 28.00
C ARG A 38 -23.41 4.19 26.49
N LEU A 39 -22.32 4.03 25.78
CA LEU A 39 -22.29 3.95 24.32
C LEU A 39 -22.13 2.48 23.90
N HIS A 40 -23.09 1.99 23.13
CA HIS A 40 -23.04 0.70 22.47
C HIS A 40 -22.61 0.91 21.03
N LEU A 41 -21.49 0.30 20.65
CA LEU A 41 -20.94 0.35 19.30
C LEU A 41 -21.06 -1.03 18.65
N MET A 42 -21.57 -1.07 17.44
CA MET A 42 -21.55 -2.23 16.57
C MET A 42 -20.88 -1.84 15.26
N ALA A 43 -19.87 -2.60 14.84
CA ALA A 43 -19.20 -2.39 13.57
C ALA A 43 -19.17 -3.69 12.76
N ILE A 44 -19.45 -3.58 11.46
CA ILE A 44 -19.26 -4.68 10.50
C ILE A 44 -18.00 -4.37 9.73
N LEU A 45 -17.04 -5.31 9.82
CA LEU A 45 -15.73 -5.18 9.19
C LEU A 45 -15.62 -6.21 8.06
N ARG A 46 -15.18 -5.76 6.89
CA ARG A 46 -14.75 -6.65 5.80
C ARG A 46 -13.24 -6.83 5.90
N VAL A 47 -12.81 -8.06 6.10
CA VAL A 47 -11.39 -8.44 6.08
C VAL A 47 -11.12 -9.19 4.79
N GLN A 48 -10.17 -8.72 3.99
CA GLN A 48 -9.71 -9.40 2.79
C GLN A 48 -8.24 -9.78 2.97
N VAL A 49 -7.96 -11.06 2.88
CA VAL A 49 -6.61 -11.61 2.94
C VAL A 49 -6.29 -12.26 1.60
N ARG A 50 -5.11 -11.97 1.05
CA ARG A 50 -4.57 -12.66 -0.11
C ARG A 50 -3.21 -13.20 0.26
N VAL A 51 -2.94 -14.45 -0.06
CA VAL A 51 -1.63 -15.07 0.18
C VAL A 51 -0.98 -15.36 -1.15
N PHE A 52 0.29 -14.99 -1.26
CA PHE A 52 1.08 -15.22 -2.45
C PHE A 52 2.28 -16.10 -2.11
N SER A 53 2.50 -17.13 -2.91
CA SER A 53 3.72 -17.92 -2.89
C SER A 53 4.48 -17.72 -4.20
N ASP A 54 5.80 -17.61 -4.10
CA ASP A 54 6.69 -17.60 -5.26
C ASP A 54 7.23 -19.03 -5.45
N GLU A 55 6.82 -19.69 -6.53
CA GLU A 55 7.28 -21.02 -6.86
C GLU A 55 8.23 -21.00 -8.07
N PRO A 56 9.41 -21.63 -7.98
CA PRO A 56 10.26 -21.83 -9.13
C PRO A 56 9.58 -22.83 -10.09
N MET A 57 9.62 -22.52 -11.37
CA MET A 57 9.12 -23.38 -12.44
C MET A 57 10.13 -23.44 -13.56
N GLU A 58 10.49 -24.65 -14.01
CA GLU A 58 11.28 -24.83 -15.21
C GLU A 58 10.39 -24.78 -16.45
N VAL A 59 10.74 -23.96 -17.41
CA VAL A 59 10.11 -23.88 -18.71
C VAL A 59 11.08 -24.24 -19.81
N VAL A 60 10.61 -24.97 -20.81
CA VAL A 60 11.41 -25.30 -22.00
C VAL A 60 11.37 -24.11 -22.94
N THR A 61 12.52 -23.58 -23.27
CA THR A 61 12.69 -22.42 -24.17
C THR A 61 13.23 -22.80 -25.53
N GLY A 62 13.86 -23.99 -25.65
CA GLY A 62 14.45 -24.44 -26.90
C GLY A 62 14.88 -25.89 -26.89
N ILE A 63 15.33 -26.36 -28.02
CA ILE A 63 15.91 -27.71 -28.24
C ILE A 63 17.20 -27.54 -29.01
N ARG A 64 18.24 -28.28 -28.60
CA ARG A 64 19.54 -28.29 -29.27
C ARG A 64 19.91 -29.68 -29.79
N GLY A 65 20.79 -29.71 -30.79
CA GLY A 65 21.42 -30.92 -31.29
C GLY A 65 20.59 -31.70 -32.33
N VAL A 66 19.66 -31.06 -32.97
CA VAL A 66 18.80 -31.67 -34.02
C VAL A 66 18.80 -30.78 -35.26
N ASP A 67 19.16 -31.35 -36.42
CA ASP A 67 19.07 -30.69 -37.71
C ASP A 67 17.64 -30.75 -38.26
N GLY A 68 17.21 -29.71 -38.99
CA GLY A 68 15.87 -29.65 -39.60
C GLY A 68 14.73 -29.53 -38.60
N LEU A 69 14.99 -28.97 -37.43
CA LEU A 69 14.00 -28.77 -36.38
C LEU A 69 13.07 -27.61 -36.70
N MET A 70 11.78 -27.85 -36.63
CA MET A 70 10.73 -26.84 -36.69
C MET A 70 10.19 -26.61 -35.27
N LEU A 71 10.25 -25.36 -34.81
CA LEU A 71 9.81 -24.96 -33.46
C LEU A 71 8.55 -24.11 -33.59
N ARG A 72 7.57 -24.39 -32.73
CA ARG A 72 6.46 -23.49 -32.46
C ARG A 72 6.66 -22.89 -31.08
N THR A 73 6.86 -21.57 -31.07
CA THR A 73 7.10 -20.83 -29.84
C THR A 73 6.01 -19.78 -29.61
N GLU A 74 5.81 -19.43 -28.36
CA GLU A 74 4.96 -18.33 -27.93
C GLU A 74 5.74 -17.43 -26.98
N THR A 75 5.61 -16.12 -27.15
CA THR A 75 6.24 -15.15 -26.25
C THR A 75 5.19 -14.68 -25.23
N LEU A 76 5.46 -14.94 -23.96
CA LEU A 76 4.72 -14.39 -22.83
C LEU A 76 5.44 -13.18 -22.29
N SER A 77 4.78 -12.01 -22.35
CA SER A 77 5.28 -10.80 -21.71
C SER A 77 4.70 -10.70 -20.30
N GLY A 78 5.57 -10.53 -19.32
CA GLY A 78 5.20 -10.42 -17.90
C GLY A 78 5.98 -9.33 -17.20
N CYS A 79 5.46 -8.85 -16.08
CA CYS A 79 6.12 -7.89 -15.22
C CYS A 79 6.59 -8.60 -13.96
N GLN A 80 7.89 -8.54 -13.67
CA GLN A 80 8.50 -9.14 -12.49
C GLN A 80 8.93 -8.03 -11.52
N THR A 81 8.48 -8.10 -10.27
CA THR A 81 9.04 -7.25 -9.21
C THR A 81 10.48 -7.68 -8.95
N VAL A 82 11.40 -6.74 -9.09
CA VAL A 82 12.87 -6.98 -8.97
C VAL A 82 13.46 -6.33 -7.73
N ALA A 83 12.84 -5.26 -7.21
CA ALA A 83 13.22 -4.64 -5.94
C ALA A 83 12.00 -4.18 -5.15
N ARG A 84 12.15 -4.12 -3.81
CA ARG A 84 11.13 -3.66 -2.87
C ARG A 84 11.75 -2.85 -1.75
N GLY A 85 10.98 -1.91 -1.22
CA GLY A 85 11.31 -1.15 -0.04
C GLY A 85 10.08 -0.73 0.73
N GLU A 86 10.23 -0.66 2.04
CA GLU A 86 9.20 -0.18 2.97
C GLU A 86 9.86 0.70 4.03
N GLN A 87 9.19 1.77 4.40
CA GLN A 87 9.70 2.71 5.41
C GLN A 87 8.55 3.41 6.10
N ASP A 88 8.68 3.57 7.42
CA ASP A 88 7.77 4.40 8.21
C ASP A 88 8.38 5.79 8.37
N VAL A 89 7.57 6.82 8.10
CA VAL A 89 7.99 8.23 8.15
C VAL A 89 6.96 9.03 8.93
N LEU A 90 7.45 9.92 9.80
CA LEU A 90 6.63 10.85 10.57
C LEU A 90 6.63 12.22 9.90
N VAL A 91 5.51 12.58 9.28
CA VAL A 91 5.29 13.89 8.66
C VAL A 91 4.68 14.83 9.69
N ARG A 92 5.26 16.04 9.81
CA ARG A 92 4.78 17.07 10.73
C ARG A 92 4.44 18.33 9.98
N ASP A 93 3.34 18.97 10.39
CA ASP A 93 2.93 20.25 9.85
C ASP A 93 2.20 21.09 10.91
N GLU A 94 2.17 22.41 10.71
CA GLU A 94 1.46 23.34 11.56
C GLU A 94 0.46 24.15 10.73
N CYS A 95 -0.80 24.14 11.14
CA CYS A 95 -1.89 24.83 10.46
C CYS A 95 -2.49 25.89 11.39
N ASP A 96 -2.70 27.11 10.90
CA ASP A 96 -3.43 28.14 11.63
C ASP A 96 -4.95 27.94 11.41
N LEU A 97 -5.70 27.89 12.53
CA LEU A 97 -7.14 27.69 12.51
C LEU A 97 -7.93 29.01 12.52
N GLY A 98 -7.25 30.14 12.68
CA GLY A 98 -7.87 31.46 12.73
C GLY A 98 -8.87 31.65 13.90
N ALA A 99 -9.04 32.87 14.36
CA ALA A 99 -9.92 33.23 15.49
C ALA A 99 -11.43 33.08 15.19
N VAL A 100 -11.82 33.15 13.91
CA VAL A 100 -13.25 33.19 13.48
C VAL A 100 -14.00 31.91 13.87
N LEU A 101 -13.32 30.77 13.92
CA LEU A 101 -13.94 29.48 14.23
C LEU A 101 -14.20 29.26 15.72
N GLN A 102 -13.67 30.11 16.59
CA GLN A 102 -13.81 30.05 18.06
C GLN A 102 -13.60 28.63 18.61
N ILE A 103 -12.55 27.95 18.13
CA ILE A 103 -12.26 26.56 18.49
C ILE A 103 -11.83 26.52 19.96
N THR A 104 -12.48 25.65 20.73
CA THR A 104 -12.18 25.43 22.15
C THR A 104 -11.38 24.15 22.37
N ASP A 105 -11.66 23.13 21.54
CA ASP A 105 -11.07 21.80 21.73
C ASP A 105 -11.03 21.01 20.41
N THR A 106 -10.07 20.10 20.29
CA THR A 106 -9.99 19.16 19.17
C THR A 106 -10.50 17.81 19.61
N LEU A 107 -11.47 17.26 18.89
CA LEU A 107 -12.17 16.06 19.28
C LEU A 107 -11.70 14.81 18.56
N TYR A 108 -11.41 14.94 17.26
CA TYR A 108 -11.05 13.81 16.41
C TYR A 108 -10.28 14.28 15.19
N ALA A 109 -9.35 13.46 14.73
CA ALA A 109 -8.62 13.67 13.49
C ALA A 109 -8.55 12.38 12.68
N THR A 110 -8.60 12.51 11.37
CA THR A 110 -8.34 11.43 10.41
C THR A 110 -7.55 11.96 9.24
N ALA A 111 -6.77 11.09 8.58
CA ALA A 111 -6.00 11.48 7.43
C ALA A 111 -6.00 10.40 6.35
N ILE A 112 -5.86 10.85 5.09
CA ILE A 112 -5.69 9.98 3.92
C ILE A 112 -4.46 10.48 3.17
N ALA A 113 -3.51 9.58 2.89
CA ALA A 113 -2.34 9.88 2.08
C ALA A 113 -2.54 9.44 0.63
N THR A 114 -2.09 10.27 -0.30
CA THR A 114 -2.11 9.97 -1.73
C THR A 114 -0.75 10.27 -2.33
N VAL A 115 -0.12 9.27 -2.96
CA VAL A 115 1.10 9.46 -3.75
C VAL A 115 0.70 10.03 -5.10
N GLN A 116 1.34 11.13 -5.51
CA GLN A 116 1.09 11.80 -6.78
C GLN A 116 2.16 11.48 -7.81
N ASP A 117 3.41 11.38 -7.36
CA ASP A 117 4.54 11.09 -8.23
C ASP A 117 5.55 10.18 -7.55
N VAL A 118 6.24 9.38 -8.36
CA VAL A 118 7.28 8.46 -7.92
C VAL A 118 8.47 8.60 -8.85
N MET A 119 9.58 9.08 -8.32
CA MET A 119 10.85 9.16 -9.04
C MET A 119 11.83 8.13 -8.49
N GLY A 120 12.58 7.48 -9.35
CA GLY A 120 13.49 6.42 -8.95
C GLY A 120 14.90 6.57 -9.44
N GLY A 121 15.83 5.94 -8.70
CA GLY A 121 17.22 5.66 -9.03
C GLY A 121 17.55 4.21 -8.67
N GLU A 122 18.83 3.83 -8.81
CA GLU A 122 19.29 2.43 -8.71
C GLU A 122 18.90 1.71 -7.41
N GLU A 123 18.83 2.41 -6.27
CA GLU A 123 18.55 1.82 -4.95
C GLU A 123 17.51 2.60 -4.15
N ARG A 124 16.81 3.56 -4.76
CA ARG A 124 15.90 4.46 -4.05
C ARG A 124 14.70 4.83 -4.90
N ALA A 125 13.57 5.03 -4.23
CA ALA A 125 12.38 5.64 -4.80
C ALA A 125 12.00 6.86 -3.97
N THR A 126 11.88 8.02 -4.59
CA THR A 126 11.37 9.24 -3.96
C THR A 126 9.89 9.35 -4.28
N LEU A 127 9.06 9.38 -3.25
CA LEU A 127 7.61 9.48 -3.32
C LEU A 127 7.22 10.89 -2.92
N SER A 128 6.48 11.56 -3.77
CA SER A 128 5.84 12.84 -3.43
C SER A 128 4.33 12.74 -3.51
N GLY A 129 3.66 13.48 -2.63
CA GLY A 129 2.22 13.42 -2.54
C GLY A 129 1.63 14.36 -1.50
N ASN A 130 0.36 14.13 -1.18
CA ASN A 130 -0.38 14.91 -0.21
C ASN A 130 -1.08 14.04 0.82
N ILE A 131 -1.15 14.55 2.04
CA ILE A 131 -1.99 14.03 3.12
C ILE A 131 -3.17 14.99 3.26
N LEU A 132 -4.38 14.50 3.09
CA LEU A 132 -5.60 15.21 3.44
C LEU A 132 -5.94 14.91 4.89
N LEU A 133 -5.76 15.89 5.76
CA LEU A 133 -6.09 15.83 7.18
C LEU A 133 -7.45 16.47 7.42
N GLU A 134 -8.39 15.73 7.99
CA GLU A 134 -9.68 16.23 8.46
C GLU A 134 -9.71 16.20 9.99
N VAL A 135 -10.08 17.33 10.59
CA VAL A 135 -10.12 17.48 12.04
C VAL A 135 -11.47 18.01 12.49
N VAL A 136 -12.07 17.36 13.47
CA VAL A 136 -13.31 17.77 14.12
C VAL A 136 -13.00 18.50 15.40
N HIS A 137 -13.52 19.72 15.51
CA HIS A 137 -13.32 20.60 16.65
C HIS A 137 -14.62 20.92 17.35
N ARG A 138 -14.54 21.21 18.65
CA ARG A 138 -15.58 21.88 19.39
C ARG A 138 -15.42 23.39 19.22
N SER A 139 -16.50 24.10 19.01
CA SER A 139 -16.53 25.57 18.93
C SER A 139 -17.36 26.16 20.04
N ALA A 140 -16.99 27.36 20.51
CA ALA A 140 -17.76 28.14 21.45
C ALA A 140 -19.02 28.78 20.84
N MET A 141 -19.18 28.72 19.50
CA MET A 141 -20.38 29.25 18.81
C MET A 141 -21.60 28.38 19.05
N PRO A 142 -22.69 28.87 19.70
CA PRO A 142 -23.88 28.06 19.97
C PRO A 142 -24.57 27.54 18.71
N SER A 143 -24.51 28.29 17.62
CA SER A 143 -25.10 27.92 16.33
C SER A 143 -24.30 26.87 15.58
N ARG A 144 -23.05 26.63 15.99
CA ARG A 144 -22.08 25.77 15.29
C ARG A 144 -21.15 25.07 16.28
N PRO A 145 -21.67 24.19 17.14
CA PRO A 145 -20.93 23.61 18.25
C PRO A 145 -19.81 22.63 17.77
N LEU A 146 -19.92 22.14 16.53
CA LEU A 146 -18.92 21.31 15.88
C LEU A 146 -18.48 21.96 14.56
N VAL A 147 -17.19 21.98 14.33
CA VAL A 147 -16.54 22.51 13.12
C VAL A 147 -15.57 21.46 12.58
N VAL A 148 -15.61 21.22 11.28
CA VAL A 148 -14.63 20.38 10.58
C VAL A 148 -13.70 21.27 9.79
N THR A 149 -12.41 21.08 10.00
CA THR A 149 -11.36 21.71 9.18
C THR A 149 -10.66 20.67 8.32
N ARG A 150 -10.18 21.11 7.15
CA ARG A 150 -9.44 20.28 6.20
C ARG A 150 -8.13 20.94 5.87
N HIS A 151 -7.05 20.18 5.98
CA HIS A 151 -5.70 20.65 5.68
C HIS A 151 -5.03 19.69 4.72
N THR A 152 -4.27 20.24 3.78
CA THR A 152 -3.49 19.45 2.83
C THR A 152 -2.01 19.61 3.20
N ILE A 153 -1.38 18.53 3.61
CA ILE A 153 0.01 18.50 4.04
C ILE A 153 0.81 17.80 2.92
N PRO A 154 1.71 18.51 2.22
CA PRO A 154 2.57 17.89 1.23
C PRO A 154 3.63 17.03 1.90
N PHE A 155 4.04 15.95 1.24
CA PHE A 155 5.20 15.17 1.65
C PHE A 155 6.07 14.80 0.45
N GLU A 156 7.37 14.69 0.69
CA GLU A 156 8.35 14.16 -0.23
C GLU A 156 9.36 13.33 0.57
N GLU A 157 9.35 12.02 0.33
CA GLU A 157 10.11 11.07 1.13
C GLU A 157 10.78 10.02 0.26
N THR A 158 11.94 9.54 0.70
CA THR A 158 12.74 8.57 -0.04
C THR A 158 12.74 7.22 0.65
N VAL A 159 12.36 6.19 -0.07
CA VAL A 159 12.37 4.79 0.36
C VAL A 159 13.54 4.06 -0.29
N SER A 160 14.38 3.38 0.51
CA SER A 160 15.44 2.54 0.00
C SER A 160 14.87 1.26 -0.61
N LEU A 161 15.32 0.90 -1.82
CA LEU A 161 14.94 -0.32 -2.51
C LEU A 161 16.03 -1.38 -2.33
N THR A 162 15.63 -2.62 -2.09
CA THR A 162 16.52 -3.78 -2.05
C THR A 162 16.18 -4.72 -3.18
N GLY A 163 17.14 -4.99 -4.05
CA GLY A 163 16.98 -5.86 -5.23
C GLY A 163 17.70 -5.30 -6.46
N ASP A 164 17.23 -5.71 -7.62
CA ASP A 164 17.80 -5.32 -8.92
C ASP A 164 17.07 -4.07 -9.47
N GLU A 165 17.72 -3.41 -10.43
CA GLU A 165 17.15 -2.28 -11.15
C GLU A 165 15.93 -2.70 -12.00
N GLY A 166 14.86 -1.92 -11.95
CA GLY A 166 13.63 -2.12 -12.69
C GLY A 166 13.36 -1.01 -13.72
N ASP A 167 12.49 -1.32 -14.67
CA ASP A 167 12.11 -0.40 -15.76
C ASP A 167 10.92 0.49 -15.35
N SER A 168 10.22 0.13 -14.30
CA SER A 168 9.05 0.86 -13.80
C SER A 168 8.99 0.82 -12.27
N LEU A 169 8.45 1.91 -11.69
CA LEU A 169 8.25 2.05 -10.26
C LEU A 169 6.75 2.11 -9.94
N CYS A 170 6.38 1.48 -8.85
CA CYS A 170 5.06 1.59 -8.25
C CYS A 170 5.23 1.83 -6.75
N ALA A 171 4.46 2.77 -6.20
CA ALA A 171 4.55 3.08 -4.79
C ALA A 171 3.19 3.39 -4.19
N GLY A 172 3.12 3.27 -2.87
CA GLY A 172 1.92 3.57 -2.09
C GLY A 172 2.28 4.18 -0.74
N ALA A 173 1.32 4.90 -0.19
CA ALA A 173 1.38 5.45 1.16
C ALA A 173 0.12 5.08 1.93
N VAL A 174 0.29 4.66 3.18
CA VAL A 174 -0.81 4.34 4.09
C VAL A 174 -0.60 5.12 5.38
N VAL A 175 -1.65 5.79 5.85
CA VAL A 175 -1.62 6.43 7.16
C VAL A 175 -1.75 5.36 8.23
N LYS A 176 -0.74 5.28 9.11
CA LYS A 176 -0.71 4.34 10.24
C LYS A 176 -1.25 4.95 11.52
N ASP A 177 -0.94 6.24 11.73
CA ASP A 177 -1.37 6.97 12.92
C ASP A 177 -1.49 8.47 12.64
N VAL A 178 -2.36 9.14 13.38
CA VAL A 178 -2.60 10.59 13.30
C VAL A 178 -2.71 11.16 14.71
N ALA A 179 -1.80 12.05 15.05
CA ALA A 179 -1.86 12.82 16.28
C ALA A 179 -2.01 14.31 15.97
N VAL A 180 -2.92 14.98 16.68
CA VAL A 180 -3.12 16.42 16.55
C VAL A 180 -3.15 17.10 17.92
N LEU A 181 -2.46 18.21 18.03
CA LEU A 181 -2.43 19.06 19.22
C LEU A 181 -2.87 20.47 18.84
N SER A 182 -3.86 20.99 19.51
CA SER A 182 -4.29 22.37 19.36
C SER A 182 -3.67 23.23 20.47
N GLN A 183 -2.97 24.28 20.09
CA GLN A 183 -2.32 25.25 20.99
C GLN A 183 -2.89 26.65 20.74
N GLU A 184 -2.69 27.58 21.68
CA GLU A 184 -2.98 28.98 21.45
C GLU A 184 -2.12 29.52 20.31
N GLY A 185 -2.75 30.18 19.35
CA GLY A 185 -2.07 30.79 18.21
C GLY A 185 -1.41 32.12 18.57
N GLN A 186 -0.79 32.75 17.58
CA GLN A 186 -0.12 34.02 17.75
C GLN A 186 -1.08 35.22 17.91
N GLU A 187 -2.28 35.13 17.34
CA GLU A 187 -3.30 36.16 17.45
C GLU A 187 -4.29 35.82 18.57
N GLU A 188 -4.83 36.84 19.24
CA GLU A 188 -5.81 36.64 20.30
C GLU A 188 -7.04 35.88 19.80
N GLY A 189 -7.31 34.73 20.40
CA GLY A 189 -8.41 33.84 20.02
C GLY A 189 -8.15 32.93 18.82
N SER A 190 -6.97 33.00 18.19
CA SER A 190 -6.54 32.04 17.18
C SER A 190 -5.97 30.77 17.82
N ARG A 191 -5.97 29.67 17.07
CA ARG A 191 -5.32 28.43 17.48
C ARG A 191 -4.45 27.89 16.37
N THR A 192 -3.32 27.34 16.76
CA THR A 192 -2.43 26.57 15.86
C THR A 192 -2.65 25.10 16.10
N LEU A 193 -2.90 24.37 15.03
CA LEU A 193 -3.00 22.92 15.01
C LEU A 193 -1.66 22.34 14.58
N ARG A 194 -0.99 21.64 15.49
CA ARG A 194 0.19 20.83 15.17
C ARG A 194 -0.27 19.43 14.83
N ALA A 195 0.01 18.98 13.62
CA ALA A 195 -0.30 17.65 13.12
C ALA A 195 0.97 16.80 13.03
N GLU A 196 0.88 15.57 13.50
CA GLU A 196 1.87 14.52 13.30
C GLU A 196 1.17 13.31 12.65
N VAL A 197 1.61 12.93 11.45
CA VAL A 197 1.03 11.82 10.69
C VAL A 197 2.12 10.78 10.44
N LEU A 198 1.93 9.57 10.97
CA LEU A 198 2.81 8.44 10.69
C LEU A 198 2.36 7.77 9.39
N LEU A 199 3.21 7.82 8.39
CA LEU A 199 3.02 7.16 7.10
C LEU A 199 3.80 5.87 7.03
N GLY A 200 3.16 4.80 6.55
CA GLY A 200 3.84 3.63 6.01
C GLY A 200 3.97 3.78 4.50
N LEU A 201 5.19 3.93 4.02
CA LEU A 201 5.52 4.05 2.60
C LEU A 201 5.99 2.70 2.07
N ASN A 202 5.56 2.34 0.87
CA ASN A 202 6.06 1.19 0.15
C ASN A 202 6.41 1.56 -1.28
N ALA A 203 7.46 0.97 -1.82
CA ALA A 203 7.87 1.14 -3.20
C ALA A 203 8.35 -0.18 -3.79
N GLN A 204 8.07 -0.41 -5.07
CA GLN A 204 8.47 -1.61 -5.80
C GLN A 204 8.98 -1.21 -7.17
N ALA A 205 10.15 -1.76 -7.54
CA ALA A 205 10.64 -1.69 -8.89
C ALA A 205 10.26 -2.98 -9.63
N ALA A 206 9.78 -2.84 -10.85
CA ALA A 206 9.39 -3.95 -11.68
C ALA A 206 10.09 -3.87 -13.04
N LYS A 207 10.41 -5.06 -13.58
CA LYS A 207 11.07 -5.22 -14.88
C LYS A 207 10.19 -6.01 -15.81
N GLN A 208 9.98 -5.49 -17.01
CA GLN A 208 9.30 -6.25 -18.05
C GLN A 208 10.23 -7.35 -18.56
N ARG A 209 9.72 -8.57 -18.62
CA ARG A 209 10.44 -9.72 -19.16
C ARG A 209 9.56 -10.45 -20.16
N ASP A 210 10.17 -10.76 -21.29
CA ASP A 210 9.59 -11.60 -22.30
C ASP A 210 10.18 -13.02 -22.16
N LEU A 211 9.31 -13.99 -21.99
CA LEU A 211 9.63 -15.39 -21.89
C LEU A 211 9.18 -16.09 -23.16
N CYS A 212 10.13 -16.61 -23.93
CA CYS A 212 9.83 -17.44 -25.10
C CYS A 212 9.61 -18.88 -24.63
N LEU A 213 8.38 -19.35 -24.76
CA LEU A 213 7.97 -20.73 -24.44
C LEU A 213 8.00 -21.60 -25.69
N LEU A 214 8.59 -22.76 -25.59
CA LEU A 214 8.47 -23.79 -26.62
C LEU A 214 7.13 -24.53 -26.41
N LEU A 215 6.20 -24.39 -27.36
CA LEU A 215 4.90 -25.07 -27.33
C LEU A 215 4.95 -26.44 -28.01
N ASP A 216 5.69 -26.52 -29.12
CA ASP A 216 5.77 -27.74 -29.92
C ASP A 216 7.06 -27.75 -30.72
N ALA A 217 7.54 -28.96 -31.02
CA ALA A 217 8.76 -29.16 -31.80
C ALA A 217 8.61 -30.39 -32.70
N TYR A 218 8.96 -30.24 -33.96
CA TYR A 218 8.83 -31.28 -34.94
C TYR A 218 10.13 -31.44 -35.74
N THR A 219 10.63 -32.66 -35.89
CA THR A 219 11.70 -33.01 -36.79
C THR A 219 11.42 -34.30 -37.53
N THR A 220 11.91 -34.43 -38.76
CA THR A 220 11.87 -35.66 -39.52
C THR A 220 13.18 -36.45 -39.45
N GLN A 221 14.21 -35.90 -38.76
CA GLN A 221 15.55 -36.49 -38.73
C GLN A 221 16.08 -36.49 -37.30
N GLY A 222 16.36 -37.67 -36.78
CA GLY A 222 17.07 -37.84 -35.51
C GLY A 222 16.23 -37.71 -34.24
N ASP A 223 16.91 -37.94 -33.12
CA ASP A 223 16.34 -37.83 -31.77
C ASP A 223 16.75 -36.50 -31.12
N CYS A 224 15.93 -36.00 -30.25
CA CYS A 224 16.21 -34.80 -29.46
C CYS A 224 17.35 -35.10 -28.46
N LEU A 225 18.44 -34.33 -28.53
CA LEU A 225 19.63 -34.55 -27.69
C LEU A 225 19.62 -33.72 -26.39
N SER A 226 19.04 -32.54 -26.40
CA SER A 226 18.93 -31.70 -25.19
C SER A 226 17.82 -30.68 -25.29
N LEU A 227 17.20 -30.41 -24.14
CA LEU A 227 16.24 -29.33 -23.95
C LEU A 227 16.92 -28.14 -23.30
N GLU A 228 16.70 -26.95 -23.86
CA GLU A 228 17.04 -25.71 -23.19
C GLU A 228 15.91 -25.38 -22.21
N LYS A 229 16.28 -25.16 -20.93
CA LYS A 229 15.36 -24.84 -19.88
C LYS A 229 15.77 -23.55 -19.21
N GLN A 230 14.78 -22.76 -18.81
CA GLN A 230 14.97 -21.57 -18.00
C GLN A 230 14.12 -21.70 -16.74
N GLU A 231 14.71 -21.37 -15.60
CA GLU A 231 13.98 -21.24 -14.36
C GLU A 231 13.27 -19.88 -14.32
N VAL A 232 11.99 -19.90 -14.05
CA VAL A 232 11.15 -18.70 -13.83
C VAL A 232 10.42 -18.84 -12.51
N ARG A 233 10.16 -17.72 -11.87
CA ARG A 233 9.33 -17.69 -10.66
C ARG A 233 7.94 -17.23 -11.03
N ARG A 234 6.94 -17.97 -10.59
CA ARG A 234 5.55 -17.57 -10.73
C ARG A 234 4.97 -17.27 -9.36
N ALA A 235 4.19 -16.19 -9.27
CA ALA A 235 3.39 -15.90 -8.10
C ALA A 235 2.06 -16.65 -8.20
N LEU A 236 1.77 -17.50 -7.22
CA LEU A 236 0.48 -18.15 -7.05
C LEU A 236 -0.33 -17.41 -6.01
N ALA A 237 -1.54 -16.98 -6.39
CA ALA A 237 -2.48 -16.38 -5.45
C ALA A 237 -3.42 -17.45 -4.89
N HIS A 238 -3.43 -17.55 -3.57
CA HIS A 238 -4.37 -18.38 -2.81
C HIS A 238 -5.55 -17.51 -2.36
N LYS A 239 -6.78 -17.94 -2.64
CA LYS A 239 -8.02 -17.21 -2.29
C LYS A 239 -8.82 -18.01 -1.28
#